data_bd0f4a705a4ea52a92aec5d99686012a
#
_entry.id   bd0f4a705a4ea52a92aec5d99686012a
#
_cell.length_a   1.000
_cell.length_b   1.000
_cell.length_c   1.000
_cell.angle_alpha   90.00
_cell.angle_beta   90.00
_cell.angle_gamma   90.00
#
_symmetry.space_group_name_H-M   'P 1'
#
loop_
_entity.id
_entity.type
_entity.pdbx_description
1 polymer ?
#
loop_
_entity_poly.entity_id
_entity_poly.type
_entity_poly.pdbx_seq_one_letter_code
_entity_poly.pdbx_strand_id
1 'polypeptide(L)'
;MKGKIGFEEHFAIEDTLEQSKAFAGDGGIWNDFTREILDLNDERLEHMDKSGIELALLSLNAPGLQAILNADKALEVAKKANDAMAEAIGKYPGRYEGMAALPMHDPDVAATELTRCVHQI
;
A
#
# COMPACT_ATOMS: atom_id res chain seq x y z
N MET A 1 18.93 17.35 4.15
CA MET A 1 18.68 16.70 5.46
C MET A 1 18.55 15.23 5.21
N LYS A 2 19.22 14.38 5.94
CA LYS A 2 19.12 12.92 5.88
C LYS A 2 18.33 12.43 7.11
N GLY A 3 17.88 11.17 7.08
CA GLY A 3 17.15 10.57 8.21
C GLY A 3 15.69 10.96 8.31
N LYS A 4 15.06 11.30 7.18
CA LYS A 4 13.62 11.53 7.15
C LYS A 4 12.88 10.20 7.14
N ILE A 5 11.74 10.18 7.84
CA ILE A 5 10.76 9.09 7.76
C ILE A 5 9.54 9.65 7.01
N GLY A 6 9.20 9.02 5.88
CA GLY A 6 7.96 9.26 5.16
C GLY A 6 6.82 8.56 5.90
N PHE A 7 5.81 9.34 6.32
CA PHE A 7 4.64 8.82 7.03
C PHE A 7 3.42 8.88 6.12
N GLU A 8 2.60 7.84 6.09
CA GLU A 8 1.49 7.68 5.15
C GLU A 8 1.94 7.65 3.67
N GLU A 9 2.99 6.92 3.38
CA GLU A 9 3.44 6.70 2.00
C GLU A 9 2.55 5.65 1.33
N HIS A 10 1.65 6.14 0.46
CA HIS A 10 0.64 5.27 -0.14
C HIS A 10 1.21 4.38 -1.24
N PHE A 11 0.68 3.16 -1.32
CA PHE A 11 0.87 2.26 -2.46
C PHE A 11 -0.48 1.69 -2.91
N ALA A 12 -0.52 1.13 -4.10
CA ALA A 12 -1.68 0.40 -4.62
C ALA A 12 -1.25 -0.96 -5.16
N ILE A 13 -2.23 -1.83 -5.33
CA ILE A 13 -2.16 -3.00 -6.18
C ILE A 13 -3.18 -2.85 -7.31
N GLU A 14 -3.05 -3.62 -8.39
CA GLU A 14 -3.95 -3.55 -9.54
C GLU A 14 -5.43 -3.66 -9.13
N ASP A 15 -5.73 -4.53 -8.16
CA ASP A 15 -7.09 -4.75 -7.65
C ASP A 15 -7.72 -3.50 -6.99
N THR A 16 -6.93 -2.47 -6.62
CA THR A 16 -7.41 -1.26 -5.93
C THR A 16 -7.29 0.03 -6.76
N LEU A 17 -6.73 -0.04 -7.96
CA LEU A 17 -6.50 1.16 -8.79
C LEU A 17 -7.79 1.81 -9.29
N GLU A 18 -8.72 1.02 -9.81
CA GLU A 18 -9.92 1.56 -10.46
C GLU A 18 -10.76 2.42 -9.50
N GLN A 19 -10.80 2.05 -8.22
CA GLN A 19 -11.51 2.81 -7.19
C GLN A 19 -10.84 4.17 -6.90
N SER A 20 -9.54 4.28 -7.16
CA SER A 20 -8.78 5.52 -6.95
C SER A 20 -8.95 6.53 -8.08
N LYS A 21 -9.42 6.10 -9.26
CA LYS A 21 -9.53 6.94 -10.45
C LYS A 21 -10.39 8.19 -10.24
N ALA A 22 -11.47 8.07 -9.45
CA ALA A 22 -12.34 9.19 -9.11
C ALA A 22 -11.63 10.31 -8.33
N PHE A 23 -10.52 10.01 -7.67
CA PHE A 23 -9.75 10.95 -6.86
C PHE A 23 -8.54 11.53 -7.59
N ALA A 24 -8.02 10.83 -8.59
CA ALA A 24 -6.84 11.24 -9.34
C ALA A 24 -7.14 12.20 -10.52
N GLY A 25 -8.42 12.37 -10.87
CA GLY A 25 -8.82 13.20 -12.02
C GLY A 25 -8.57 12.54 -13.38
N ASP A 26 -8.90 13.29 -14.45
CA ASP A 26 -8.75 12.82 -15.82
C ASP A 26 -7.44 13.26 -16.46
N GLY A 27 -6.94 12.46 -17.40
CA GLY A 27 -5.85 12.83 -18.30
C GLY A 27 -4.48 12.30 -17.92
N GLY A 28 -3.41 13.03 -18.28
CA GLY A 28 -2.02 12.58 -18.11
C GLY A 28 -1.61 12.30 -16.67
N ILE A 29 -2.22 12.97 -15.70
CA ILE A 29 -1.98 12.77 -14.26
C ILE A 29 -2.28 11.34 -13.84
N TRP A 30 -3.31 10.71 -14.41
CA TRP A 30 -3.68 9.33 -14.07
C TRP A 30 -2.58 8.32 -14.41
N ASN A 31 -1.93 8.46 -15.55
CA ASN A 31 -0.87 7.55 -15.97
C ASN A 31 0.36 7.65 -15.06
N ASP A 32 0.78 8.87 -14.73
CA ASP A 32 1.90 9.10 -13.82
C ASP A 32 1.56 8.62 -12.41
N PHE A 33 0.37 8.93 -11.90
CA PHE A 33 -0.11 8.46 -10.62
C PHE A 33 -0.12 6.93 -10.54
N THR A 34 -0.68 6.24 -11.55
CA THR A 34 -0.73 4.78 -11.60
C THR A 34 0.67 4.17 -11.55
N ARG A 35 1.59 4.70 -12.35
CA ARG A 35 2.97 4.24 -12.39
C ARG A 35 3.66 4.40 -11.03
N GLU A 36 3.54 5.56 -10.42
CA GLU A 36 4.21 5.88 -9.16
C GLU A 36 3.62 5.12 -7.96
N ILE A 37 2.29 4.95 -7.92
CA ILE A 37 1.63 4.31 -6.76
C ILE A 37 1.75 2.79 -6.76
N LEU A 38 1.93 2.16 -7.94
CA LEU A 38 2.21 0.74 -8.07
C LEU A 38 3.69 0.39 -7.84
N ASP A 39 4.58 1.38 -8.01
CA ASP A 39 6.01 1.12 -7.88
C ASP A 39 6.45 1.10 -6.42
N LEU A 40 6.91 -0.06 -5.97
CA LEU A 40 7.58 -0.27 -4.68
C LEU A 40 9.08 -0.60 -4.86
N ASN A 41 9.61 -0.40 -6.06
CA ASN A 41 10.97 -0.79 -6.41
C ASN A 41 11.83 0.41 -6.80
N ASP A 42 12.05 0.58 -8.10
CA ASP A 42 13.12 1.39 -8.63
C ASP A 42 12.89 2.90 -8.48
N GLU A 43 11.78 3.41 -9.02
CA GLU A 43 11.52 4.85 -9.09
C GLU A 43 11.21 5.44 -7.71
N ARG A 44 10.43 4.73 -6.89
CA ARG A 44 10.12 5.14 -5.52
C ARG A 44 11.38 5.23 -4.66
N LEU A 45 12.24 4.22 -4.70
CA LEU A 45 13.51 4.24 -3.96
C LEU A 45 14.43 5.37 -4.42
N GLU A 46 14.49 5.63 -5.73
CA GLU A 46 15.26 6.77 -6.27
C GLU A 46 14.71 8.12 -5.76
N HIS A 47 13.38 8.29 -5.71
CA HIS A 47 12.74 9.48 -5.17
C HIS A 47 12.99 9.64 -3.67
N MET A 48 12.93 8.55 -2.91
CA MET A 48 13.28 8.55 -1.49
C MET A 48 14.74 9.01 -1.27
N ASP A 49 15.67 8.47 -2.05
CA ASP A 49 17.09 8.83 -1.95
C ASP A 49 17.34 10.31 -2.29
N LYS A 50 16.77 10.80 -3.38
CA LYS A 50 16.84 12.21 -3.78
C LYS A 50 16.27 13.15 -2.73
N SER A 51 15.20 12.72 -2.04
CA SER A 51 14.50 13.50 -1.02
C SER A 51 15.09 13.37 0.38
N GLY A 52 16.05 12.44 0.59
CA GLY A 52 16.64 12.13 1.89
C GLY A 52 15.70 11.39 2.83
N ILE A 53 14.75 10.61 2.28
CA ILE A 53 13.85 9.72 3.03
C ILE A 53 14.56 8.37 3.19
N GLU A 54 14.87 8.02 4.42
CA GLU A 54 15.51 6.74 4.75
C GLU A 54 14.51 5.62 4.84
N LEU A 55 13.37 5.88 5.50
CA LEU A 55 12.31 4.90 5.75
C LEU A 55 10.97 5.46 5.29
N ALA A 56 10.17 4.68 4.59
CA ALA A 56 8.78 4.97 4.26
C ALA A 56 7.84 3.99 4.96
N LEU A 57 6.84 4.53 5.67
CA LEU A 57 5.77 3.73 6.26
C LEU A 57 4.64 3.60 5.23
N LEU A 58 4.53 2.42 4.64
CA LEU A 58 3.59 2.11 3.57
C LEU A 58 2.16 1.90 4.11
N SER A 59 1.18 2.42 3.39
CA SER A 59 -0.24 2.15 3.60
C SER A 59 -0.98 1.99 2.28
N LEU A 60 -2.02 1.14 2.25
CA LEU A 60 -2.83 1.00 1.05
C LEU A 60 -3.59 2.31 0.78
N ASN A 61 -3.57 2.78 -0.46
CA ASN A 61 -4.21 4.04 -0.84
C ASN A 61 -5.75 3.99 -0.69
N ALA A 62 -6.34 5.15 -0.43
CA ALA A 62 -7.80 5.31 -0.37
C ALA A 62 -8.44 5.30 -1.78
N PRO A 63 -9.69 4.80 -1.93
CA PRO A 63 -10.53 4.22 -0.88
C PRO A 63 -10.18 2.77 -0.53
N GLY A 64 -9.29 2.12 -1.28
CA GLY A 64 -8.78 0.78 -1.00
C GLY A 64 -9.91 -0.22 -0.74
N LEU A 65 -9.80 -0.96 0.36
CA LEU A 65 -10.75 -2.01 0.71
C LEU A 65 -12.16 -1.50 1.02
N GLN A 66 -12.30 -0.25 1.46
CA GLN A 66 -13.60 0.34 1.80
C GLN A 66 -14.53 0.50 0.59
N ALA A 67 -13.98 0.55 -0.62
CA ALA A 67 -14.77 0.57 -1.86
C ALA A 67 -15.29 -0.81 -2.28
N ILE A 68 -14.80 -1.89 -1.68
CA ILE A 68 -15.17 -3.27 -2.02
C ILE A 68 -16.29 -3.72 -1.10
N LEU A 69 -17.53 -3.67 -1.54
CA LEU A 69 -18.70 -3.96 -0.70
C LEU A 69 -18.85 -5.44 -0.30
N ASN A 70 -18.30 -6.36 -1.09
CA ASN A 70 -18.33 -7.78 -0.76
C ASN A 70 -17.21 -8.11 0.22
N ALA A 71 -17.54 -8.63 1.41
CA ALA A 71 -16.59 -8.89 2.49
C ALA A 71 -15.54 -9.96 2.13
N ASP A 72 -15.93 -11.03 1.43
CA ASP A 72 -15.01 -12.08 1.01
C ASP A 72 -14.00 -11.54 -0.01
N LYS A 73 -14.47 -10.72 -0.96
CA LYS A 73 -13.59 -10.05 -1.92
C LYS A 73 -12.67 -9.05 -1.26
N ALA A 74 -13.17 -8.30 -0.27
CA ALA A 74 -12.34 -7.37 0.51
C ALA A 74 -11.22 -8.10 1.25
N LEU A 75 -11.49 -9.28 1.83
CA LEU A 75 -10.46 -10.12 2.46
C LEU A 75 -9.44 -10.63 1.44
N GLU A 76 -9.89 -11.11 0.27
CA GLU A 76 -8.96 -11.56 -0.79
C GLU A 76 -7.99 -10.43 -1.20
N VAL A 77 -8.53 -9.24 -1.44
CA VAL A 77 -7.73 -8.08 -1.84
C VAL A 77 -6.84 -7.58 -0.70
N ALA A 78 -7.31 -7.63 0.56
CA ALA A 78 -6.50 -7.32 1.74
C ALA A 78 -5.25 -8.19 1.80
N LYS A 79 -5.42 -9.51 1.65
CA LYS A 79 -4.28 -10.45 1.64
C LYS A 79 -3.28 -10.14 0.54
N LYS A 80 -3.74 -9.91 -0.69
CA LYS A 80 -2.88 -9.54 -1.81
C LYS A 80 -2.08 -8.26 -1.53
N ALA A 81 -2.74 -7.23 -0.99
CA ALA A 81 -2.09 -5.96 -0.69
C ALA A 81 -1.05 -6.11 0.42
N ASN A 82 -1.39 -6.82 1.50
CA ASN A 82 -0.48 -7.06 2.62
C ASN A 82 0.72 -7.92 2.20
N ASP A 83 0.51 -8.94 1.37
CA ASP A 83 1.58 -9.79 0.86
C ASP A 83 2.52 -9.01 -0.07
N ALA A 84 2.00 -8.16 -0.96
CA ALA A 84 2.82 -7.30 -1.82
C ALA A 84 3.66 -6.30 -1.00
N MET A 85 3.07 -5.71 0.03
CA MET A 85 3.78 -4.83 0.97
C MET A 85 4.89 -5.58 1.73
N ALA A 86 4.58 -6.77 2.25
CA ALA A 86 5.54 -7.60 2.96
C ALA A 86 6.71 -8.05 2.06
N GLU A 87 6.44 -8.36 0.79
CA GLU A 87 7.48 -8.66 -0.19
C GLU A 87 8.42 -7.46 -0.38
N ALA A 88 7.88 -6.25 -0.52
CA ALA A 88 8.69 -5.04 -0.67
C ALA A 88 9.54 -4.76 0.59
N ILE A 89 8.97 -4.92 1.79
CA ILE A 89 9.70 -4.79 3.06
C ILE A 89 10.85 -5.79 3.13
N GLY A 90 10.58 -7.06 2.81
CA GLY A 90 11.59 -8.11 2.81
C GLY A 90 12.70 -7.92 1.76
N LYS A 91 12.34 -7.37 0.59
CA LYS A 91 13.29 -7.09 -0.50
C LYS A 91 14.21 -5.90 -0.20
N TYR A 92 13.70 -4.91 0.51
CA TYR A 92 14.42 -3.67 0.82
C TYR A 92 14.44 -3.38 2.33
N PRO A 93 15.15 -4.20 3.12
CA PRO A 93 15.16 -4.08 4.57
C PRO A 93 15.66 -2.69 5.02
N GLY A 94 14.94 -2.08 5.95
CA GLY A 94 15.24 -0.74 6.45
C GLY A 94 14.79 0.41 5.54
N ARG A 95 14.18 0.11 4.39
CA ARG A 95 13.61 1.15 3.51
C ARG A 95 12.11 1.28 3.64
N TYR A 96 11.44 0.18 3.99
CA TYR A 96 9.98 0.14 4.17
C TYR A 96 9.61 -0.50 5.50
N GLU A 97 8.55 0.01 6.08
CA GLU A 97 7.69 -0.60 7.09
C GLU A 97 6.25 -0.47 6.62
N GLY A 98 5.29 -1.13 7.24
CA GLY A 98 3.94 -1.13 6.72
C GLY A 98 2.82 -1.14 7.73
N MET A 99 1.69 -0.58 7.33
CA MET A 99 0.40 -0.67 8.02
C MET A 99 -0.50 -1.66 7.28
N ALA A 100 -0.93 -2.72 7.98
CA ALA A 100 -1.80 -3.74 7.40
C ALA A 100 -3.13 -3.16 6.90
N ALA A 101 -3.49 -3.48 5.67
CA ALA A 101 -4.81 -3.21 5.12
C ALA A 101 -5.80 -4.26 5.65
N LEU A 102 -6.89 -3.82 6.31
CA LEU A 102 -7.82 -4.71 6.99
C LEU A 102 -9.23 -4.63 6.40
N PRO A 103 -9.91 -5.78 6.18
CA PRO A 103 -11.27 -5.83 5.67
C PRO A 103 -12.27 -5.53 6.79
N MET A 104 -12.43 -4.25 7.14
CA MET A 104 -13.22 -3.77 8.29
C MET A 104 -14.73 -4.03 8.19
N HIS A 105 -15.20 -4.64 7.11
CA HIS A 105 -16.58 -5.09 6.94
C HIS A 105 -16.99 -6.19 7.94
N ASP A 106 -16.00 -6.99 8.36
CA ASP A 106 -16.14 -8.06 9.34
C ASP A 106 -15.02 -7.95 10.37
N PRO A 107 -15.32 -7.56 11.63
CA PRO A 107 -14.30 -7.34 12.66
C PRO A 107 -13.49 -8.60 13.02
N ASP A 108 -14.09 -9.77 13.00
CA ASP A 108 -13.41 -11.02 13.35
C ASP A 108 -12.42 -11.42 12.24
N VAL A 109 -12.84 -11.23 10.98
CA VAL A 109 -11.99 -11.44 9.82
C VAL A 109 -10.84 -10.43 9.79
N ALA A 110 -11.11 -9.16 10.11
CA ALA A 110 -10.09 -8.12 10.21
C ALA A 110 -9.04 -8.44 11.28
N ALA A 111 -9.47 -8.88 12.48
CA ALA A 111 -8.59 -9.28 13.56
C ALA A 111 -7.73 -10.50 13.17
N THR A 112 -8.30 -11.45 12.44
CA THR A 112 -7.58 -12.62 11.93
C THR A 112 -6.50 -12.22 10.94
N GLU A 113 -6.82 -11.33 9.98
CA GLU A 113 -5.85 -10.83 9.00
C GLU A 113 -4.76 -10.00 9.66
N LEU A 114 -5.09 -9.15 10.63
CA LEU A 114 -4.09 -8.42 11.41
C LEU A 114 -3.11 -9.37 12.11
N THR A 115 -3.63 -10.43 12.74
CA THR A 115 -2.80 -11.45 13.39
C THR A 115 -1.87 -12.12 12.40
N ARG A 116 -2.37 -12.45 11.20
CA ARG A 116 -1.55 -12.99 10.11
C ARG A 116 -0.41 -12.03 9.73
N CYS A 117 -0.72 -10.76 9.51
CA CYS A 117 0.28 -9.76 9.14
C CYS A 117 1.38 -9.60 10.18
N VAL A 118 1.02 -9.57 11.46
CA VAL A 118 2.00 -9.35 12.56
C VAL A 118 2.91 -10.57 12.80
N HIS A 119 2.44 -11.79 12.51
CA HIS A 119 3.17 -13.01 12.89
C HIS A 119 3.70 -13.84 11.72
N GLN A 120 3.24 -13.61 10.51
CA GLN A 120 3.55 -14.46 9.35
C GLN A 120 4.18 -13.71 8.17
N ILE A 121 4.07 -12.38 8.14
CA ILE A 121 4.64 -11.55 7.07
C ILE A 121 5.43 -10.38 7.59
#